data_0086f0bb706691094ba443a61c793170
#
_entry.id   0086f0bb706691094ba443a61c793170
#
_cell.length_a   1.000
_cell.length_b   1.000
_cell.length_c   1.000
_cell.angle_alpha   90.00
_cell.angle_beta   90.00
_cell.angle_gamma   90.00
#
_symmetry.space_group_name_H-M   'P 1'
#
loop_
_entity.id
_entity.type
_entity.pdbx_description
1 polymer ?
#
loop_
_entity_poly.entity_id
_entity_poly.type
_entity_poly.pdbx_seq_one_letter_code
_entity_poly.pdbx_strand_id
1 'polypeptide(L)'
;RIGQPASENILTALSDPALAAFIRFIDPVNNAADRADMQAILDLPTTSLRDMFPATAYGAIVDARYVNTARVITQGVDFTAAFPFALGPWAMDAGVNLTWLDRFDARATPTSPVVSQLDRPNYPVSLRGRAHLDWEREHWSGAVGLSHVADYRDLAGRPIGSWTTFDLSLRYRPTAGPLAGTALMFNVDNLFDRDPPFYDSPAGVGYDAANADVRGRYLSLQLVRSW
;
A
#
# COMPACT_ATOMS: atom_id res chain seq x y z
N ARG A 1 14.32 3.61 -14.84
CA ARG A 1 13.45 4.42 -13.98
C ARG A 1 14.29 5.41 -13.20
N ILE A 2 13.87 6.65 -13.10
CA ILE A 2 14.48 7.68 -12.25
C ILE A 2 13.66 7.71 -10.95
N GLY A 3 14.32 7.68 -9.81
CA GLY A 3 13.67 7.72 -8.51
C GLY A 3 14.57 8.31 -7.43
N GLN A 4 14.00 8.56 -6.26
CA GLN A 4 14.69 9.00 -5.04
C GLN A 4 14.61 7.88 -4.00
N PRO A 5 15.38 6.80 -4.11
CA PRO A 5 15.18 5.60 -3.30
C PRO A 5 15.31 5.84 -1.81
N ALA A 6 16.11 6.81 -1.40
CA ALA A 6 16.32 7.10 0.03
C ALA A 6 15.33 8.12 0.62
N SER A 7 14.51 8.81 -0.21
CA SER A 7 13.56 9.83 0.27
C SER A 7 12.15 9.28 0.51
N GLU A 8 11.79 8.19 -0.15
CA GLU A 8 10.42 7.64 -0.06
C GLU A 8 10.11 7.10 1.35
N ASN A 9 11.13 6.73 2.12
CA ASN A 9 10.97 6.32 3.51
C ASN A 9 12.29 6.46 4.28
N ILE A 10 12.62 7.68 4.71
CA ILE A 10 13.89 8.00 5.39
C ILE A 10 14.11 7.14 6.63
N LEU A 11 13.06 6.86 7.42
CA LEU A 11 13.19 6.10 8.66
C LEU A 11 13.52 4.62 8.41
N THR A 12 12.94 4.02 7.36
CA THR A 12 13.29 2.65 6.96
C THR A 12 14.60 2.60 6.17
N ALA A 13 14.97 3.68 5.48
CA ALA A 13 16.20 3.75 4.72
C ALA A 13 17.44 3.48 5.59
N LEU A 14 17.45 3.96 6.83
CA LEU A 14 18.57 3.79 7.77
C LEU A 14 18.88 2.32 8.11
N SER A 15 17.89 1.44 7.98
CA SER A 15 18.02 0.00 8.26
C SER A 15 17.94 -0.90 7.04
N ASP A 16 17.66 -0.35 5.85
CA ASP A 16 17.53 -1.14 4.62
C ASP A 16 18.89 -1.32 3.91
N PRO A 17 19.44 -2.56 3.85
CA PRO A 17 20.70 -2.83 3.17
C PRO A 17 20.72 -2.42 1.70
N ALA A 18 19.54 -2.39 1.02
CA ALA A 18 19.45 -1.95 -0.37
C ALA A 18 19.79 -0.47 -0.54
N LEU A 19 19.65 0.32 0.50
CA LEU A 19 19.87 1.77 0.50
C LEU A 19 21.21 2.19 1.14
N ALA A 20 22.00 1.23 1.62
CA ALA A 20 23.28 1.50 2.28
C ALA A 20 24.23 2.39 1.47
N ALA A 21 24.17 2.32 0.11
CA ALA A 21 24.98 3.16 -0.76
C ALA A 21 24.59 4.65 -0.73
N PHE A 22 23.42 4.98 -0.20
CA PHE A 22 22.91 6.36 -0.08
C PHE A 22 23.00 6.90 1.33
N ILE A 23 23.51 6.11 2.28
CA ILE A 23 23.54 6.45 3.69
C ILE A 23 24.98 6.47 4.17
N ARG A 24 25.42 7.59 4.71
CA ARG A 24 26.68 7.72 5.43
C ARG A 24 26.38 8.00 6.89
N PHE A 25 26.65 7.02 7.76
CA PHE A 25 26.65 7.25 9.20
C PHE A 25 27.81 8.13 9.57
N ILE A 26 27.60 9.10 10.44
CA ILE A 26 28.56 10.10 10.89
C ILE A 26 28.62 10.13 12.40
N ASP A 27 29.78 10.51 12.94
CA ASP A 27 29.99 10.76 14.35
C ASP A 27 30.57 12.18 14.57
N PRO A 28 29.77 13.22 14.41
CA PRO A 28 30.26 14.60 14.51
C PRO A 28 30.62 15.02 15.96
N VAL A 29 30.33 14.18 16.94
CA VAL A 29 30.80 14.40 18.33
C VAL A 29 32.28 14.10 18.45
N ASN A 30 32.72 12.94 17.94
CA ASN A 30 34.09 12.45 18.07
C ASN A 30 34.93 12.66 16.79
N ASN A 31 34.33 12.93 15.66
CA ASN A 31 35.00 13.14 14.38
C ASN A 31 34.82 14.57 13.87
N ALA A 32 35.93 15.33 13.82
CA ALA A 32 35.91 16.72 13.35
C ALA A 32 35.57 16.89 11.87
N ALA A 33 35.95 15.90 11.02
CA ALA A 33 35.61 15.93 9.58
C ALA A 33 34.10 15.74 9.37
N ASP A 34 33.47 14.78 10.07
CA ASP A 34 32.02 14.56 10.02
C ASP A 34 31.25 15.79 10.53
N ARG A 35 31.80 16.45 11.54
CA ARG A 35 31.20 17.69 12.06
C ARG A 35 31.28 18.82 11.03
N ALA A 36 32.41 18.98 10.37
CA ALA A 36 32.58 20.01 9.33
C ALA A 36 31.68 19.75 8.13
N ASP A 37 31.57 18.49 7.68
CA ASP A 37 30.70 18.09 6.58
C ASP A 37 29.21 18.36 6.92
N MET A 38 28.78 18.00 8.14
CA MET A 38 27.40 18.25 8.56
C MET A 38 27.13 19.75 8.68
N GLN A 39 28.05 20.53 9.23
CA GLN A 39 27.92 21.99 9.31
C GLN A 39 27.79 22.61 7.94
N ALA A 40 28.62 22.17 6.97
CA ALA A 40 28.53 22.66 5.58
C ALA A 40 27.15 22.42 4.94
N ILE A 41 26.50 21.28 5.27
CA ILE A 41 25.13 21.00 4.80
C ILE A 41 24.11 21.92 5.50
N LEU A 42 24.25 22.17 6.79
CA LEU A 42 23.36 23.06 7.54
C LEU A 42 23.48 24.52 7.09
N ASP A 43 24.67 24.93 6.63
CA ASP A 43 24.92 26.29 6.14
C ASP A 43 24.40 26.55 4.72
N LEU A 44 23.96 25.51 3.98
CA LEU A 44 23.38 25.67 2.67
C LEU A 44 22.13 26.56 2.71
N PRO A 45 21.95 27.51 1.76
CA PRO A 45 20.77 28.38 1.74
C PRO A 45 19.45 27.62 1.57
N THR A 46 19.52 26.41 1.02
CA THR A 46 18.37 25.58 0.67
C THR A 46 17.95 24.63 1.80
N THR A 47 18.71 24.55 2.90
CA THR A 47 18.34 23.67 3.99
C THR A 47 17.24 24.28 4.87
N SER A 48 16.21 23.46 5.17
CA SER A 48 15.17 23.80 6.15
C SER A 48 15.59 23.51 7.59
N LEU A 49 16.76 22.89 7.80
CA LEU A 49 17.26 22.46 9.10
C LEU A 49 18.23 23.45 9.75
N ARG A 50 18.45 24.61 9.09
CA ARG A 50 19.33 25.65 9.61
C ARG A 50 18.84 26.10 11.00
N ASP A 51 19.76 26.19 11.92
CA ASP A 51 19.53 26.66 13.30
C ASP A 51 18.53 25.84 14.14
N MET A 52 18.07 24.68 13.64
CA MET A 52 17.18 23.80 14.41
C MET A 52 17.97 22.98 15.47
N PHE A 53 19.10 22.39 15.06
CA PHE A 53 19.95 21.59 15.92
C PHE A 53 21.43 21.79 15.54
N PRO A 54 22.37 21.67 16.50
CA PRO A 54 23.81 21.72 16.19
C PRO A 54 24.23 20.52 15.35
N ALA A 55 25.33 20.66 14.58
CA ALA A 55 25.85 19.57 13.73
C ALA A 55 26.09 18.26 14.50
N THR A 56 26.38 18.36 15.79
CA THR A 56 26.60 17.20 16.69
C THR A 56 25.35 16.39 17.02
N ALA A 57 24.16 16.87 16.68
CA ALA A 57 22.90 16.18 16.91
C ALA A 57 22.52 15.16 15.80
N TYR A 58 23.27 15.15 14.69
CA TYR A 58 22.97 14.30 13.54
C TYR A 58 23.88 13.07 13.52
N GLY A 59 23.29 11.89 13.23
CA GLY A 59 24.01 10.60 13.19
C GLY A 59 24.14 10.01 11.78
N ALA A 60 23.52 10.60 10.76
CA ALA A 60 23.61 10.13 9.39
C ALA A 60 23.36 11.25 8.37
N ILE A 61 23.99 11.14 7.21
CA ILE A 61 23.70 11.92 6.01
C ILE A 61 23.09 10.98 4.99
N VAL A 62 21.89 11.32 4.48
CA VAL A 62 21.17 10.54 3.49
C VAL A 62 21.17 11.29 2.15
N ASP A 63 21.70 10.66 1.11
CA ASP A 63 21.65 11.18 -0.27
C ASP A 63 20.29 10.86 -0.89
N ALA A 64 19.40 11.85 -0.89
CA ALA A 64 18.04 11.75 -1.43
C ALA A 64 17.91 12.28 -2.87
N ARG A 65 19.01 12.47 -3.60
CA ARG A 65 18.97 12.95 -4.99
C ARG A 65 18.32 11.92 -5.91
N TYR A 66 17.76 12.41 -7.02
CA TYR A 66 17.27 11.55 -8.09
C TYR A 66 18.41 10.78 -8.74
N VAL A 67 18.29 9.48 -8.77
CA VAL A 67 19.26 8.59 -9.42
C VAL A 67 18.56 7.64 -10.38
N ASN A 68 19.30 7.14 -11.37
CA ASN A 68 18.85 6.04 -12.19
C ASN A 68 18.82 4.77 -11.32
N THR A 69 17.62 4.36 -10.88
CA THR A 69 17.45 3.08 -10.19
C THR A 69 17.70 1.95 -11.17
N ALA A 70 18.63 1.07 -10.84
CA ALA A 70 19.22 0.21 -11.82
C ALA A 70 18.29 -0.90 -12.33
N ARG A 71 17.51 -1.56 -11.46
CA ARG A 71 16.66 -2.67 -11.89
C ARG A 71 15.61 -3.06 -10.85
N VAL A 72 14.40 -3.32 -11.33
CA VAL A 72 13.38 -4.09 -10.59
C VAL A 72 13.08 -5.33 -11.43
N ILE A 73 13.06 -6.50 -10.80
CA ILE A 73 12.66 -7.78 -11.40
C ILE A 73 11.42 -8.23 -10.67
N THR A 74 10.34 -8.38 -11.42
CA THR A 74 9.08 -8.95 -10.91
C THR A 74 8.78 -10.21 -11.68
N GLN A 75 8.41 -11.27 -10.98
CA GLN A 75 8.00 -12.56 -11.54
C GLN A 75 6.82 -13.09 -10.76
N GLY A 76 5.82 -13.61 -11.47
CA GLY A 76 4.61 -14.11 -10.83
C GLY A 76 3.59 -14.60 -11.84
N VAL A 77 2.41 -14.93 -11.36
CA VAL A 77 1.27 -15.41 -12.15
C VAL A 77 0.03 -14.64 -11.72
N ASP A 78 -0.68 -14.09 -12.70
CA ASP A 78 -2.01 -13.55 -12.53
C ASP A 78 -3.03 -14.56 -13.01
N PHE A 79 -4.04 -14.84 -12.19
CA PHE A 79 -5.16 -15.70 -12.51
C PHE A 79 -6.45 -14.90 -12.43
N THR A 80 -7.23 -14.95 -13.50
CA THR A 80 -8.56 -14.33 -13.58
C THR A 80 -9.56 -15.35 -14.08
N ALA A 81 -10.68 -15.49 -13.39
CA ALA A 81 -11.82 -16.29 -13.84
C ALA A 81 -13.13 -15.53 -13.57
N ALA A 82 -14.08 -15.68 -14.49
CA ALA A 82 -15.44 -15.18 -14.35
C ALA A 82 -16.41 -16.28 -14.79
N PHE A 83 -17.50 -16.43 -14.05
CA PHE A 83 -18.49 -17.48 -14.25
C PHE A 83 -19.90 -16.91 -14.10
N PRO A 84 -20.53 -16.51 -15.20
CA PRO A 84 -21.95 -16.12 -15.22
C PRO A 84 -22.83 -17.38 -15.12
N PHE A 85 -23.86 -17.33 -14.29
CA PHE A 85 -24.85 -18.41 -14.12
C PHE A 85 -26.22 -17.85 -13.72
N ALA A 86 -27.23 -18.71 -13.72
CA ALA A 86 -28.56 -18.35 -13.22
C ALA A 86 -28.92 -19.19 -12.00
N LEU A 87 -29.50 -18.53 -10.99
CA LEU A 87 -30.05 -19.19 -9.81
C LEU A 87 -31.57 -18.85 -9.71
N GLY A 88 -32.40 -19.71 -10.26
CA GLY A 88 -33.81 -19.41 -10.43
C GLY A 88 -34.01 -18.15 -11.27
N PRO A 89 -34.70 -17.11 -10.78
CA PRO A 89 -34.92 -15.87 -11.51
C PRO A 89 -33.77 -14.86 -11.41
N TRP A 90 -32.67 -15.19 -10.74
CA TRP A 90 -31.50 -14.32 -10.54
C TRP A 90 -30.44 -14.58 -11.60
N ALA A 91 -30.00 -13.55 -12.27
CA ALA A 91 -28.74 -13.57 -13.03
C ALA A 91 -27.60 -13.35 -12.03
N MET A 92 -26.61 -14.21 -12.07
CA MET A 92 -25.48 -14.22 -11.16
C MET A 92 -24.18 -14.15 -11.97
N ASP A 93 -23.19 -13.48 -11.41
CA ASP A 93 -21.80 -13.51 -11.89
C ASP A 93 -20.84 -13.70 -10.70
N ALA A 94 -20.03 -14.73 -10.78
CA ALA A 94 -18.98 -14.96 -9.79
C ALA A 94 -17.63 -14.78 -10.44
N GLY A 95 -16.74 -14.00 -9.81
CA GLY A 95 -15.42 -13.78 -10.35
C GLY A 95 -14.32 -13.81 -9.30
N VAL A 96 -13.12 -14.12 -9.77
CA VAL A 96 -11.91 -14.12 -8.95
C VAL A 96 -10.73 -13.56 -9.73
N ASN A 97 -9.93 -12.74 -9.06
CA ASN A 97 -8.65 -12.25 -9.55
C ASN A 97 -7.61 -12.53 -8.47
N LEU A 98 -6.58 -13.30 -8.80
CA LEU A 98 -5.48 -13.65 -7.91
C LEU A 98 -4.17 -13.23 -8.56
N THR A 99 -3.31 -12.58 -7.81
CA THR A 99 -1.93 -12.30 -8.18
C THR A 99 -1.03 -13.05 -7.21
N TRP A 100 -0.23 -13.96 -7.74
CA TRP A 100 0.82 -14.62 -6.99
C TRP A 100 2.18 -14.18 -7.52
N LEU A 101 3.00 -13.59 -6.64
CA LEU A 101 4.36 -13.18 -6.95
C LEU A 101 5.34 -14.14 -6.30
N ASP A 102 6.26 -14.66 -7.12
CA ASP A 102 7.40 -15.46 -6.69
C ASP A 102 8.62 -14.57 -6.41
N ARG A 103 8.68 -13.41 -7.10
CA ARG A 103 9.86 -12.56 -7.04
C ARG A 103 9.49 -11.09 -7.18
N PHE A 104 10.05 -10.28 -6.28
CA PHE A 104 10.08 -8.82 -6.41
C PHE A 104 11.41 -8.31 -5.87
N ASP A 105 12.41 -8.27 -6.75
CA ASP A 105 13.77 -7.88 -6.42
C ASP A 105 14.05 -6.47 -6.89
N ALA A 106 14.73 -5.70 -6.07
CA ALA A 106 15.18 -4.37 -6.40
C ALA A 106 16.69 -4.26 -6.29
N ARG A 107 17.26 -3.41 -7.15
CA ARG A 107 18.63 -2.97 -7.08
C ARG A 107 18.63 -1.45 -7.11
N ALA A 108 19.18 -0.81 -6.08
CA ALA A 108 19.12 0.65 -5.95
C ALA A 108 20.01 1.36 -6.97
N THR A 109 21.20 0.81 -7.26
CA THR A 109 22.13 1.30 -8.29
C THR A 109 22.67 0.14 -9.11
N PRO A 110 23.34 0.37 -10.26
CA PRO A 110 23.99 -0.69 -11.03
C PRO A 110 24.98 -1.54 -10.24
N THR A 111 25.58 -0.98 -9.20
CA THR A 111 26.60 -1.61 -8.35
C THR A 111 26.09 -2.11 -7.02
N SER A 112 24.87 -1.73 -6.62
CA SER A 112 24.26 -2.21 -5.35
C SER A 112 23.89 -3.69 -5.46
N PRO A 113 23.89 -4.42 -4.34
CA PRO A 113 23.38 -5.79 -4.31
C PRO A 113 21.90 -5.84 -4.71
N VAL A 114 21.47 -6.98 -5.23
CA VAL A 114 20.06 -7.28 -5.45
C VAL A 114 19.45 -7.66 -4.12
N VAL A 115 18.35 -7.01 -3.74
CA VAL A 115 17.64 -7.28 -2.49
C VAL A 115 16.20 -7.64 -2.82
N SER A 116 15.70 -8.75 -2.24
CA SER A 116 14.28 -9.10 -2.33
C SER A 116 13.47 -8.15 -1.46
N GLN A 117 12.45 -7.55 -2.09
CA GLN A 117 11.48 -6.67 -1.44
C GLN A 117 10.08 -7.33 -1.36
N LEU A 118 9.96 -8.57 -1.82
CA LEU A 118 8.71 -9.33 -1.69
C LEU A 118 8.42 -9.60 -0.22
N ASP A 119 7.14 -9.53 0.15
CA ASP A 119 6.65 -9.77 1.52
C ASP A 119 7.31 -8.88 2.58
N ARG A 120 7.55 -7.61 2.21
CA ARG A 120 8.04 -6.57 3.12
C ARG A 120 7.06 -5.40 3.22
N PRO A 121 7.04 -4.65 4.33
CA PRO A 121 6.23 -3.45 4.46
C PRO A 121 6.51 -2.45 3.34
N ASN A 122 5.45 -1.79 2.83
CA ASN A 122 5.46 -0.86 1.71
C ASN A 122 5.77 -1.47 0.33
N TYR A 123 5.89 -2.80 0.24
CA TYR A 123 6.14 -3.54 -0.99
C TYR A 123 5.03 -4.56 -1.27
N PRO A 124 4.99 -5.15 -2.48
CA PRO A 124 4.03 -6.18 -2.79
C PRO A 124 4.17 -7.41 -1.89
N VAL A 125 3.03 -8.02 -1.59
CA VAL A 125 2.96 -9.33 -0.94
C VAL A 125 2.92 -10.45 -1.97
N SER A 126 3.33 -11.66 -1.57
CA SER A 126 3.38 -12.84 -2.44
C SER A 126 2.01 -13.27 -2.96
N LEU A 127 0.93 -13.06 -2.19
CA LEU A 127 -0.41 -13.36 -2.64
C LEU A 127 -1.38 -12.22 -2.33
N ARG A 128 -2.06 -11.76 -3.37
CA ARG A 128 -3.19 -10.83 -3.26
C ARG A 128 -4.35 -11.34 -4.10
N GLY A 129 -5.55 -11.26 -3.58
CA GLY A 129 -6.72 -11.72 -4.28
C GLY A 129 -7.95 -10.87 -4.07
N ARG A 130 -8.84 -10.90 -5.07
CA ARG A 130 -10.19 -10.38 -4.98
C ARG A 130 -11.16 -11.41 -5.56
N ALA A 131 -12.29 -11.60 -4.89
CA ALA A 131 -13.42 -12.34 -5.41
C ALA A 131 -14.68 -11.50 -5.32
N HIS A 132 -15.63 -11.75 -6.20
CA HIS A 132 -16.93 -11.12 -6.14
C HIS A 132 -18.02 -12.09 -6.52
N LEU A 133 -19.23 -11.79 -6.04
CA LEU A 133 -20.46 -12.41 -6.45
C LEU A 133 -21.48 -11.30 -6.67
N ASP A 134 -21.85 -11.10 -7.92
CA ASP A 134 -22.86 -10.15 -8.35
C ASP A 134 -24.17 -10.88 -8.59
N TRP A 135 -25.31 -10.21 -8.34
CA TRP A 135 -26.63 -10.72 -8.65
C TRP A 135 -27.55 -9.62 -9.15
N GLU A 136 -28.43 -9.97 -10.06
CA GLU A 136 -29.42 -9.06 -10.61
C GLU A 136 -30.76 -9.78 -10.83
N ARG A 137 -31.84 -9.09 -10.49
CA ARG A 137 -33.21 -9.49 -10.79
C ARG A 137 -34.12 -8.27 -10.83
N GLU A 138 -34.79 -8.04 -11.97
CA GLU A 138 -35.78 -6.97 -12.14
C GLU A 138 -35.26 -5.59 -11.67
N HIS A 139 -35.69 -5.19 -10.48
CA HIS A 139 -35.36 -3.88 -9.89
C HIS A 139 -34.21 -3.93 -8.89
N TRP A 140 -33.74 -5.12 -8.56
CA TRP A 140 -32.70 -5.35 -7.56
C TRP A 140 -31.42 -5.83 -8.17
N SER A 141 -30.34 -5.23 -7.77
CA SER A 141 -29.02 -5.78 -8.00
C SER A 141 -28.14 -5.61 -6.77
N GLY A 142 -27.14 -6.42 -6.66
CA GLY A 142 -26.18 -6.32 -5.58
C GLY A 142 -24.91 -7.06 -5.87
N ALA A 143 -23.91 -6.84 -5.03
CA ALA A 143 -22.62 -7.48 -5.09
C ALA A 143 -22.07 -7.71 -3.69
N VAL A 144 -21.40 -8.83 -3.50
CA VAL A 144 -20.49 -9.05 -2.38
C VAL A 144 -19.08 -9.19 -2.94
N GLY A 145 -18.18 -8.36 -2.42
CA GLY A 145 -16.75 -8.41 -2.70
C GLY A 145 -15.97 -9.01 -1.53
N LEU A 146 -14.89 -9.70 -1.84
CA LEU A 146 -13.86 -10.14 -0.90
C LEU A 146 -12.52 -9.62 -1.39
N SER A 147 -11.74 -9.00 -0.51
CA SER A 147 -10.35 -8.60 -0.76
C SER A 147 -9.45 -9.30 0.23
N HIS A 148 -8.35 -9.88 -0.25
CA HIS A 148 -7.39 -10.61 0.58
C HIS A 148 -5.96 -10.17 0.26
N VAL A 149 -5.19 -9.95 1.33
CA VAL A 149 -3.75 -9.70 1.33
C VAL A 149 -3.13 -10.75 2.25
N ALA A 150 -2.17 -11.52 1.76
CA ALA A 150 -1.48 -12.53 2.56
C ALA A 150 -0.65 -11.90 3.68
N ASP A 151 -0.28 -12.71 4.66
CA ASP A 151 0.65 -12.34 5.71
C ASP A 151 2.07 -12.16 5.17
N TYR A 152 2.85 -11.35 5.86
CA TYR A 152 4.23 -11.05 5.52
C TYR A 152 5.04 -10.70 6.79
N ARG A 153 6.27 -10.27 6.64
CA ARG A 153 7.13 -9.96 7.79
C ARG A 153 7.72 -8.56 7.69
N ASP A 154 7.90 -7.93 8.85
CA ASP A 154 8.65 -6.68 8.93
C ASP A 154 10.17 -6.92 8.78
N LEU A 155 10.94 -5.83 8.78
CA LEU A 155 12.40 -5.89 8.63
C LEU A 155 13.10 -6.57 9.82
N ALA A 156 12.44 -6.65 10.97
CA ALA A 156 12.92 -7.37 12.15
C ALA A 156 12.46 -8.85 12.16
N GLY A 157 11.77 -9.32 11.12
CA GLY A 157 11.26 -10.69 11.01
C GLY A 157 9.96 -10.95 11.80
N ARG A 158 9.34 -9.92 12.39
CA ARG A 158 8.06 -10.06 13.11
C ARG A 158 6.91 -10.25 12.12
N PRO A 159 5.94 -11.14 12.41
CA PRO A 159 4.83 -11.39 11.50
C PRO A 159 3.85 -10.21 11.46
N ILE A 160 3.42 -9.86 10.26
CA ILE A 160 2.27 -8.99 9.98
C ILE A 160 1.19 -9.89 9.40
N GLY A 161 0.06 -9.99 10.09
CA GLY A 161 -1.00 -10.94 9.73
C GLY A 161 -1.66 -10.64 8.38
N SER A 162 -2.32 -11.64 7.81
CA SER A 162 -3.14 -11.45 6.62
C SER A 162 -4.34 -10.54 6.88
N TRP A 163 -4.76 -9.82 5.85
CA TRP A 163 -5.90 -8.91 5.92
C TRP A 163 -6.94 -9.27 4.88
N THR A 164 -8.18 -9.57 5.35
CA THR A 164 -9.29 -9.94 4.49
C THR A 164 -10.49 -9.08 4.85
N THR A 165 -11.05 -8.39 3.88
CA THR A 165 -12.26 -7.58 4.03
C THR A 165 -13.36 -8.07 3.10
N PHE A 166 -14.60 -7.77 3.47
CA PHE A 166 -15.79 -8.00 2.68
C PHE A 166 -16.52 -6.68 2.45
N ASP A 167 -16.98 -6.49 1.23
CA ASP A 167 -17.75 -5.33 0.84
C ASP A 167 -19.13 -5.77 0.35
N LEU A 168 -20.17 -4.95 0.58
CA LEU A 168 -21.53 -5.19 0.14
C LEU A 168 -22.05 -3.99 -0.61
N SER A 169 -22.63 -4.22 -1.78
CA SER A 169 -23.35 -3.21 -2.56
C SER A 169 -24.76 -3.71 -2.85
N LEU A 170 -25.77 -2.87 -2.61
CA LEU A 170 -27.16 -3.13 -2.93
C LEU A 170 -27.73 -1.97 -3.73
N ARG A 171 -28.50 -2.26 -4.77
CA ARG A 171 -29.16 -1.28 -5.60
C ARG A 171 -30.61 -1.65 -5.85
N TYR A 172 -31.48 -0.66 -5.68
CA TYR A 172 -32.90 -0.76 -6.02
C TYR A 172 -33.26 0.28 -7.08
N ARG A 173 -33.83 -0.15 -8.21
CA ARG A 173 -34.17 0.70 -9.37
C ARG A 173 -35.57 0.36 -9.88
N PRO A 174 -36.64 0.88 -9.25
CA PRO A 174 -38.02 0.64 -9.70
C PRO A 174 -38.29 1.29 -11.07
N THR A 175 -39.00 0.55 -11.92
CA THR A 175 -39.39 1.02 -13.25
C THR A 175 -40.83 1.54 -13.29
N ALA A 176 -41.60 1.36 -12.19
CA ALA A 176 -42.99 1.80 -12.09
C ALA A 176 -43.29 2.40 -10.72
N GLY A 177 -44.41 3.11 -10.59
CA GLY A 177 -44.86 3.73 -9.34
C GLY A 177 -44.21 5.08 -9.04
N PRO A 178 -44.38 5.63 -7.81
CA PRO A 178 -43.91 6.97 -7.44
C PRO A 178 -42.40 7.14 -7.45
N LEU A 179 -41.67 6.03 -7.36
CA LEU A 179 -40.20 6.00 -7.38
C LEU A 179 -39.63 5.62 -8.76
N ALA A 180 -40.47 5.51 -9.80
CA ALA A 180 -39.98 5.26 -11.16
C ALA A 180 -38.99 6.34 -11.57
N GLY A 181 -37.89 5.93 -12.23
CA GLY A 181 -36.79 6.83 -12.60
C GLY A 181 -35.83 7.17 -11.47
N THR A 182 -35.99 6.55 -10.27
CA THR A 182 -35.01 6.67 -9.18
C THR A 182 -34.12 5.44 -9.09
N ALA A 183 -32.90 5.61 -8.55
CA ALA A 183 -32.04 4.52 -8.13
C ALA A 183 -31.56 4.81 -6.71
N LEU A 184 -31.77 3.87 -5.80
CA LEU A 184 -31.25 3.87 -4.43
C LEU A 184 -30.08 2.90 -4.37
N MET A 185 -28.94 3.36 -3.91
CA MET A 185 -27.73 2.55 -3.73
C MET A 185 -27.27 2.62 -2.29
N PHE A 186 -26.99 1.46 -1.72
CA PHE A 186 -26.43 1.31 -0.38
C PHE A 186 -25.16 0.49 -0.48
N ASN A 187 -24.05 1.04 0.03
CA ASN A 187 -22.76 0.35 0.02
C ASN A 187 -22.20 0.30 1.43
N VAL A 188 -21.53 -0.79 1.72
CA VAL A 188 -20.79 -1.04 2.95
C VAL A 188 -19.41 -1.56 2.55
N ASP A 189 -18.38 -0.74 2.76
CA ASP A 189 -17.00 -1.18 2.63
C ASP A 189 -16.55 -1.74 3.99
N ASN A 190 -15.75 -2.79 3.98
CA ASN A 190 -15.30 -3.48 5.18
C ASN A 190 -16.46 -3.87 6.12
N LEU A 191 -17.38 -4.70 5.62
CA LEU A 191 -18.65 -5.09 6.26
C LEU A 191 -18.49 -5.53 7.73
N PHE A 192 -17.40 -6.21 8.05
CA PHE A 192 -17.12 -6.77 9.37
C PHE A 192 -16.24 -5.88 10.26
N ASP A 193 -15.94 -4.65 9.81
CA ASP A 193 -15.14 -3.66 10.54
C ASP A 193 -13.77 -4.20 10.97
N ARG A 194 -13.10 -4.89 10.05
CA ARG A 194 -11.83 -5.52 10.34
C ARG A 194 -10.71 -4.50 10.33
N ASP A 195 -10.04 -4.36 11.47
CA ASP A 195 -8.84 -3.52 11.59
C ASP A 195 -7.68 -4.06 10.75
N PRO A 196 -6.81 -3.16 10.23
CA PRO A 196 -5.57 -3.57 9.60
C PRO A 196 -4.66 -4.30 10.59
N PRO A 197 -3.83 -5.26 10.12
CA PRO A 197 -2.86 -5.93 10.97
C PRO A 197 -1.87 -4.91 11.56
N PHE A 198 -1.53 -5.08 12.84
CA PHE A 198 -0.55 -4.21 13.48
C PHE A 198 0.84 -4.39 12.83
N TYR A 199 1.45 -3.27 12.50
CA TYR A 199 2.82 -3.14 12.06
C TYR A 199 3.51 -2.05 12.89
N ASP A 200 4.58 -2.41 13.61
CA ASP A 200 5.42 -1.47 14.33
C ASP A 200 6.26 -0.64 13.35
N SER A 201 5.56 0.28 12.70
CA SER A 201 6.13 1.15 11.67
C SER A 201 7.10 2.15 12.28
N PRO A 202 8.30 2.36 11.70
CA PRO A 202 9.22 3.42 12.13
C PRO A 202 8.60 4.82 12.13
N ALA A 203 7.56 5.03 11.32
CA ALA A 203 6.79 6.28 11.29
C ALA A 203 5.71 6.38 12.39
N GLY A 204 5.55 5.35 13.23
CA GLY A 204 4.57 5.34 14.32
C GLY A 204 3.11 5.20 13.89
N VAL A 205 2.84 4.83 12.63
CA VAL A 205 1.47 4.77 12.07
C VAL A 205 0.70 3.53 12.54
N GLY A 206 1.39 2.45 12.92
CA GLY A 206 0.78 1.24 13.48
C GLY A 206 0.24 0.24 12.44
N TYR A 207 0.29 0.52 11.15
CA TYR A 207 -0.11 -0.38 10.05
C TYR A 207 0.66 -0.07 8.77
N ASP A 208 0.59 -0.96 7.78
CA ASP A 208 1.19 -0.79 6.45
C ASP A 208 0.15 -0.26 5.46
N ALA A 209 0.21 1.04 5.16
CA ALA A 209 -0.72 1.71 4.27
C ALA A 209 -0.64 1.26 2.79
N ALA A 210 0.42 0.56 2.37
CA ALA A 210 0.51 -0.01 1.03
C ALA A 210 -0.33 -1.29 0.87
N ASN A 211 -0.60 -1.98 1.98
CA ASN A 211 -1.25 -3.29 1.97
C ASN A 211 -2.56 -3.34 2.76
N ALA A 212 -2.91 -2.31 3.55
CA ALA A 212 -4.14 -2.25 4.33
C ALA A 212 -4.71 -0.83 4.40
N ASP A 213 -6.00 -0.71 4.73
CA ASP A 213 -6.72 0.55 4.87
C ASP A 213 -7.24 0.69 6.31
N VAL A 214 -7.01 1.83 6.93
CA VAL A 214 -7.37 2.13 8.32
C VAL A 214 -8.80 2.67 8.50
N ARG A 215 -9.52 2.98 7.41
CA ARG A 215 -10.83 3.63 7.49
C ARG A 215 -11.90 2.85 8.25
N GLY A 216 -11.69 1.54 8.48
CA GLY A 216 -12.70 0.70 9.10
C GLY A 216 -13.93 0.51 8.21
N ARG A 217 -15.08 0.23 8.82
CA ARG A 217 -16.34 0.09 8.09
C ARG A 217 -16.87 1.45 7.63
N TYR A 218 -17.10 1.56 6.34
CA TYR A 218 -17.66 2.75 5.72
C TYR A 218 -19.03 2.46 5.10
N LEU A 219 -20.02 3.28 5.42
CA LEU A 219 -21.39 3.16 4.93
C LEU A 219 -21.70 4.35 4.00
N SER A 220 -22.27 4.07 2.83
CA SER A 220 -22.78 5.11 1.96
C SER A 220 -24.17 4.82 1.45
N LEU A 221 -25.00 5.85 1.36
CA LEU A 221 -26.33 5.82 0.77
C LEU A 221 -26.41 6.89 -0.31
N GLN A 222 -26.81 6.49 -1.51
CA GLN A 222 -26.96 7.40 -2.64
C GLN A 222 -28.36 7.26 -3.26
N LEU A 223 -29.01 8.39 -3.51
CA LEU A 223 -30.25 8.48 -4.26
C LEU A 223 -29.99 9.24 -5.56
N VAL A 224 -30.30 8.64 -6.68
CA VAL A 224 -30.20 9.26 -8.02
C VAL A 224 -31.59 9.28 -8.64
N ARG A 225 -32.00 10.42 -9.22
CA ARG A 225 -33.26 10.56 -9.96
C ARG A 225 -32.97 11.10 -11.36
N SER A 226 -33.50 10.40 -12.37
CA SER A 226 -33.52 10.84 -13.77
C SER A 226 -34.86 11.50 -14.06
N TRP A 227 -34.85 12.63 -14.74
CA TRP A 227 -36.03 13.41 -15.14
C TRP A 227 -36.35 13.20 -16.59
#